data_1168e70667d12a97eb41511663aa39d1
#
_entry.id   1168e70667d12a97eb41511663aa39d1
#
_cell.length_a   1.000
_cell.length_b   1.000
_cell.length_c   1.000
_cell.angle_alpha   90.00
_cell.angle_beta   90.00
_cell.angle_gamma   90.00
#
_symmetry.space_group_name_H-M   'P 1'
#
loop_
_entity.id
_entity.type
_entity.pdbx_description
1 polymer ?
#
loop_
_entity_poly.entity_id
_entity_poly.type
_entity_poly.pdbx_seq_one_letter_code
_entity_poly.pdbx_strand_id
1 'polypeptide(L)'
;EFDFYKKAGISEEELEIYAEMERNFQKYMEGKHVPLRSMYDEVSPGKVDVPAYYERIRAAFALRRLQVFYDRGSDFSEADSDVYPMAGSGLDLCIAVPGDVRRLRLDPGEAAGGLILKKLTFENGKEAVFTSNGFPMGADRYYFGGGDPQFVLENLPENAGKLHIEIEVMKETEAQDA
;
A
#
# COMPACT_ATOMS: atom_id res chain seq x y z
N GLU A 1 1.83 15.44 -4.03
CA GLU A 1 1.62 14.49 -2.90
C GLU A 1 0.21 14.61 -2.31
N PHE A 2 -0.24 15.80 -1.88
CA PHE A 2 -1.57 16.00 -1.30
C PHE A 2 -2.75 15.62 -2.23
N ASP A 3 -2.63 15.85 -3.53
CA ASP A 3 -3.68 15.46 -4.50
C ASP A 3 -3.89 13.94 -4.59
N PHE A 4 -2.85 13.18 -4.32
CA PHE A 4 -2.91 11.73 -4.27
C PHE A 4 -3.77 11.26 -3.08
N TYR A 5 -3.56 11.79 -1.90
CA TYR A 5 -4.30 11.41 -0.69
C TYR A 5 -5.79 11.80 -0.79
N LYS A 6 -6.10 12.95 -1.40
CA LYS A 6 -7.49 13.33 -1.71
C LYS A 6 -8.18 12.32 -2.63
N LYS A 7 -7.49 11.83 -3.65
CA LYS A 7 -7.98 10.78 -4.55
C LYS A 7 -8.15 9.43 -3.83
N ALA A 8 -7.37 9.17 -2.79
CA ALA A 8 -7.49 7.98 -1.95
C ALA A 8 -8.64 8.05 -0.91
N GLY A 9 -9.45 9.11 -0.93
CA GLY A 9 -10.60 9.25 -0.04
C GLY A 9 -10.25 9.64 1.40
N ILE A 10 -9.07 10.21 1.61
CA ILE A 10 -8.60 10.70 2.90
C ILE A 10 -9.21 12.08 3.15
N SER A 11 -9.75 12.31 4.33
CA SER A 11 -10.37 13.58 4.69
C SER A 11 -9.34 14.72 4.75
N GLU A 12 -9.79 15.96 4.53
CA GLU A 12 -8.91 17.12 4.65
C GLU A 12 -8.36 17.28 6.07
N GLU A 13 -9.12 16.91 7.08
CA GLU A 13 -8.71 16.94 8.49
C GLU A 13 -7.58 15.93 8.77
N GLU A 14 -7.68 14.72 8.24
CA GLU A 14 -6.61 13.71 8.31
C GLU A 14 -5.34 14.17 7.57
N LEU A 15 -5.49 14.84 6.44
CA LEU A 15 -4.37 15.39 5.67
C LEU A 15 -3.64 16.53 6.40
N GLU A 16 -4.38 17.40 7.10
CA GLU A 16 -3.79 18.46 7.91
C GLU A 16 -2.97 17.90 9.06
N ILE A 17 -3.49 16.89 9.76
CA ILE A 17 -2.77 16.18 10.83
C ILE A 17 -1.47 15.58 10.30
N TYR A 18 -1.53 14.91 9.15
CA TYR A 18 -0.34 14.31 8.54
C TYR A 18 0.71 15.34 8.13
N ALA A 19 0.28 16.44 7.51
CA ALA A 19 1.17 17.53 7.11
C ALA A 19 1.86 18.21 8.31
N GLU A 20 1.16 18.29 9.43
CA GLU A 20 1.71 18.84 10.66
C GLU A 20 2.71 17.89 11.32
N MET A 21 2.43 16.59 11.28
CA MET A 21 3.38 15.56 11.69
C MET A 21 4.69 15.63 10.91
N GLU A 22 4.60 15.73 9.60
CA GLU A 22 5.78 15.81 8.74
C GLU A 22 6.59 17.06 9.01
N ARG A 23 5.94 18.23 9.17
CA ARG A 23 6.61 19.46 9.57
C ARG A 23 7.30 19.35 10.93
N ASN A 24 6.70 18.70 11.90
CA ASN A 24 7.26 18.50 13.23
C ASN A 24 8.40 17.48 13.21
N PHE A 25 8.29 16.42 12.42
CA PHE A 25 9.38 15.47 12.19
C PHE A 25 10.59 16.15 11.52
N GLN A 26 10.37 17.02 10.53
CA GLN A 26 11.45 17.79 9.91
C GLN A 26 12.15 18.71 10.91
N LYS A 27 11.40 19.41 11.76
CA LYS A 27 11.98 20.22 12.85
C LYS A 27 12.83 19.40 13.82
N TYR A 28 12.39 18.18 14.13
CA TYR A 28 13.15 17.23 14.96
C TYR A 28 14.45 16.80 14.27
N MET A 29 14.40 16.48 12.98
CA MET A 29 15.58 16.09 12.19
C MET A 29 16.57 17.24 12.01
N GLU A 30 16.12 18.49 12.04
CA GLU A 30 16.98 19.69 12.04
C GLU A 30 17.67 19.96 13.41
N GLY A 31 17.56 19.03 14.37
CA GLY A 31 18.15 19.17 15.69
C GLY A 31 17.47 20.20 16.60
N LYS A 32 16.31 20.68 16.21
CA LYS A 32 15.46 21.49 17.09
C LYS A 32 14.80 20.53 18.08
N HIS A 33 15.20 20.63 19.32
CA HIS A 33 14.67 19.81 20.41
C HIS A 33 13.20 20.19 20.64
N VAL A 34 12.33 19.54 19.88
CA VAL A 34 10.90 19.54 20.18
C VAL A 34 10.67 18.30 21.05
N PRO A 35 10.31 18.42 22.34
CA PRO A 35 9.97 17.26 23.16
C PRO A 35 8.86 16.50 22.45
N LEU A 36 9.02 15.18 22.31
CA LEU A 36 8.01 14.33 21.64
C LEU A 36 6.59 14.63 22.16
N ARG A 37 6.48 14.98 23.43
CA ARG A 37 5.23 15.29 24.10
C ARG A 37 4.58 16.60 23.63
N SER A 38 5.36 17.62 23.28
CA SER A 38 4.81 18.88 22.76
C SER A 38 4.41 18.78 21.29
N MET A 39 5.00 17.88 20.52
CA MET A 39 4.53 17.58 19.16
C MET A 39 3.09 17.02 19.19
N TYR A 40 2.74 16.29 20.23
CA TYR A 40 1.47 15.63 20.38
C TYR A 40 0.40 16.53 21.02
N ASP A 41 0.79 17.36 21.97
CA ASP A 41 -0.11 18.29 22.66
C ASP A 41 -0.60 19.40 21.71
N GLU A 42 0.16 19.74 20.67
CA GLU A 42 -0.24 20.70 19.64
C GLU A 42 -1.29 20.12 18.67
N VAL A 43 -1.26 18.81 18.41
CA VAL A 43 -2.14 18.14 17.45
C VAL A 43 -3.40 17.56 18.12
N SER A 44 -3.31 17.17 19.38
CA SER A 44 -4.45 16.60 20.15
C SER A 44 -4.29 16.89 21.63
N PRO A 45 -4.72 18.05 22.11
CA PRO A 45 -4.52 18.43 23.50
C PRO A 45 -5.21 17.43 24.46
N GLY A 46 -4.38 16.58 25.05
CA GLY A 46 -4.63 15.97 26.36
C GLY A 46 -5.54 14.75 26.44
N LYS A 47 -5.87 14.02 25.33
CA LYS A 47 -6.84 12.90 25.47
C LYS A 47 -6.62 11.66 24.57
N VAL A 48 -5.58 11.59 23.76
CA VAL A 48 -5.39 10.46 22.83
C VAL A 48 -4.07 9.77 23.14
N ASP A 49 -4.10 8.44 23.21
CA ASP A 49 -2.88 7.64 23.12
C ASP A 49 -2.31 7.83 21.72
N VAL A 50 -1.40 8.78 21.61
CA VAL A 50 -0.91 9.27 20.35
C VAL A 50 -0.14 8.21 19.56
N PRO A 51 0.73 7.37 20.15
CA PRO A 51 1.32 6.24 19.44
C PRO A 51 0.26 5.32 18.80
N ALA A 52 -0.77 4.94 19.54
CA ALA A 52 -1.84 4.09 19.03
C ALA A 52 -2.69 4.78 17.94
N TYR A 53 -2.88 6.10 18.04
CA TYR A 53 -3.56 6.89 17.01
C TYR A 53 -2.76 6.93 15.71
N TYR A 54 -1.45 7.18 15.81
CA TYR A 54 -0.54 7.17 14.66
C TYR A 54 -0.43 5.82 14.01
N GLU A 55 -0.32 4.75 14.77
CA GLU A 55 -0.30 3.41 14.21
C GLU A 55 -1.60 3.08 13.47
N ARG A 56 -2.75 3.50 13.99
CA ARG A 56 -4.04 3.34 13.30
C ARG A 56 -4.11 4.15 12.01
N ILE A 57 -3.69 5.42 12.03
CA ILE A 57 -3.67 6.25 10.82
C ILE A 57 -2.69 5.65 9.83
N ARG A 58 -1.48 5.35 10.25
CA ARG A 58 -0.45 4.74 9.41
C ARG A 58 -0.94 3.45 8.77
N ALA A 59 -1.54 2.55 9.54
CA ALA A 59 -2.13 1.32 9.02
C ALA A 59 -3.29 1.59 8.06
N ALA A 60 -4.18 2.52 8.38
CA ALA A 60 -5.29 2.89 7.52
C ALA A 60 -4.84 3.53 6.20
N PHE A 61 -3.76 4.32 6.23
CA PHE A 61 -3.16 4.91 5.03
C PHE A 61 -2.41 3.88 4.20
N ALA A 62 -1.63 3.05 4.86
CA ALA A 62 -0.72 2.13 4.23
C ALA A 62 -1.41 1.04 3.40
N LEU A 63 -2.65 0.67 3.76
CA LEU A 63 -3.44 -0.35 3.07
C LEU A 63 -4.45 0.22 2.05
N ARG A 64 -4.48 1.54 1.83
CA ARG A 64 -5.47 2.18 0.94
C ARG A 64 -5.00 2.42 -0.48
N ARG A 65 -3.91 1.82 -0.90
CA ARG A 65 -3.37 1.97 -2.25
C ARG A 65 -2.78 0.67 -2.77
N LEU A 66 -2.82 0.51 -4.07
CA LEU A 66 -1.98 -0.44 -4.80
C LEU A 66 -1.01 0.38 -5.65
N GLN A 67 0.29 0.18 -5.50
CA GLN A 67 1.29 0.70 -6.41
C GLN A 67 1.75 -0.41 -7.34
N VAL A 68 1.75 -0.13 -8.63
CA VAL A 68 2.17 -1.06 -9.68
C VAL A 68 3.43 -0.51 -10.32
N PHE A 69 4.52 -1.24 -10.22
CA PHE A 69 5.80 -0.91 -10.83
C PHE A 69 6.00 -1.71 -12.11
N TYR A 70 6.55 -1.05 -13.13
CA TYR A 70 6.81 -1.63 -14.44
C TYR A 70 8.32 -1.71 -14.66
N ASP A 71 8.89 -2.91 -14.68
CA ASP A 71 10.29 -3.09 -15.07
C ASP A 71 10.41 -3.29 -16.57
N ARG A 72 11.06 -2.35 -17.25
CA ARG A 72 11.38 -2.40 -18.68
C ARG A 72 12.80 -2.87 -18.96
N GLY A 73 13.49 -3.44 -17.96
CA GLY A 73 14.85 -3.98 -18.04
C GLY A 73 15.91 -3.17 -17.31
N SER A 74 15.51 -2.15 -16.52
CA SER A 74 16.37 -1.33 -15.67
C SER A 74 16.09 -1.47 -14.17
N ASP A 75 15.28 -2.49 -13.80
CA ASP A 75 14.72 -2.73 -12.49
C ASP A 75 13.54 -1.80 -12.13
N PHE A 76 12.89 -2.05 -10.98
CA PHE A 76 11.72 -1.30 -10.52
C PHE A 76 12.12 0.10 -10.04
N SER A 77 11.35 1.11 -10.42
CA SER A 77 11.56 2.49 -9.99
C SER A 77 10.24 3.23 -9.76
N GLU A 78 10.25 4.20 -8.86
CA GLU A 78 9.10 5.08 -8.61
C GLU A 78 8.68 5.86 -9.87
N ALA A 79 9.64 6.20 -10.73
CA ALA A 79 9.38 6.95 -11.95
C ALA A 79 8.61 6.13 -13.00
N ASP A 80 8.66 4.79 -12.91
CA ASP A 80 7.93 3.87 -13.79
C ASP A 80 6.93 3.04 -12.96
N SER A 81 6.03 3.76 -12.30
CA SER A 81 4.97 3.17 -11.49
C SER A 81 3.67 3.96 -11.57
N ASP A 82 2.56 3.26 -11.37
CA ASP A 82 1.22 3.83 -11.23
C ASP A 82 0.66 3.49 -9.85
N VAL A 83 -0.12 4.42 -9.29
CA VAL A 83 -0.76 4.25 -7.99
C VAL A 83 -2.26 4.28 -8.13
N TYR A 84 -2.91 3.28 -7.57
CA TYR A 84 -4.36 3.09 -7.60
C TYR A 84 -4.91 3.11 -6.18
N PRO A 85 -5.81 4.06 -5.86
CA PRO A 85 -6.44 4.09 -4.54
C PRO A 85 -7.37 2.89 -4.35
N MET A 86 -7.34 2.31 -3.16
CA MET A 86 -8.27 1.26 -2.75
C MET A 86 -9.50 1.87 -2.10
N ALA A 87 -10.68 1.53 -2.59
CA ALA A 87 -11.95 1.95 -2.02
C ALA A 87 -12.42 0.96 -0.94
N GLY A 88 -12.62 1.44 0.29
CA GLY A 88 -13.04 0.57 1.39
C GLY A 88 -11.98 -0.48 1.75
N SER A 89 -12.36 -1.75 1.73
CA SER A 89 -11.48 -2.89 2.06
C SER A 89 -10.91 -3.61 0.85
N GLY A 90 -11.12 -3.13 -0.37
CA GLY A 90 -10.70 -3.88 -1.56
C GLY A 90 -10.50 -3.03 -2.80
N LEU A 91 -9.96 -3.68 -3.81
CA LEU A 91 -9.68 -3.12 -5.14
C LEU A 91 -10.05 -4.17 -6.19
N ASP A 92 -10.79 -3.76 -7.20
CA ASP A 92 -11.03 -4.50 -8.44
C ASP A 92 -10.60 -3.61 -9.60
N LEU A 93 -9.53 -3.98 -10.30
CA LEU A 93 -8.84 -3.13 -11.25
C LEU A 93 -8.38 -3.92 -12.46
N CYS A 94 -8.46 -3.30 -13.63
CA CYS A 94 -7.90 -3.82 -14.86
C CYS A 94 -6.88 -2.81 -15.40
N ILE A 95 -5.59 -3.17 -15.42
CA ILE A 95 -4.51 -2.33 -15.90
C ILE A 95 -4.01 -2.79 -17.27
N ALA A 96 -3.53 -1.85 -18.09
CA ALA A 96 -2.80 -2.19 -19.30
C ALA A 96 -1.36 -2.61 -18.95
N VAL A 97 -0.88 -3.68 -19.57
CA VAL A 97 0.53 -4.11 -19.47
C VAL A 97 1.21 -3.79 -20.79
N PRO A 98 2.04 -2.74 -20.85
CA PRO A 98 2.79 -2.39 -22.06
C PRO A 98 3.71 -3.53 -22.53
N GLY A 99 3.85 -3.70 -23.84
CA GLY A 99 4.58 -4.83 -24.42
C GLY A 99 6.10 -4.83 -24.20
N ASP A 100 6.66 -3.73 -23.71
CA ASP A 100 8.07 -3.57 -23.34
C ASP A 100 8.35 -3.88 -21.86
N VAL A 101 7.31 -4.11 -21.07
CA VAL A 101 7.43 -4.49 -19.66
C VAL A 101 7.84 -5.96 -19.54
N ARG A 102 8.87 -6.22 -18.75
CA ARG A 102 9.42 -7.57 -18.50
C ARG A 102 8.93 -8.18 -17.22
N ARG A 103 8.76 -7.34 -16.17
CA ARG A 103 8.29 -7.76 -14.86
C ARG A 103 7.32 -6.72 -14.30
N LEU A 104 6.40 -7.15 -13.46
CA LEU A 104 5.54 -6.28 -12.68
C LEU A 104 5.78 -6.53 -11.19
N ARG A 105 5.72 -5.47 -10.39
CA ARG A 105 5.64 -5.56 -8.94
C ARG A 105 4.39 -4.84 -8.46
N LEU A 106 3.63 -5.51 -7.63
CA LEU A 106 2.41 -5.01 -7.03
C LEU A 106 2.66 -4.82 -5.54
N ASP A 107 2.61 -3.58 -5.06
CA ASP A 107 2.80 -3.22 -3.67
C ASP A 107 1.45 -2.76 -3.08
N PRO A 108 0.70 -3.66 -2.42
CA PRO A 108 -0.61 -3.34 -1.87
C PRO A 108 -0.50 -2.66 -0.50
N GLY A 109 0.00 -1.43 -0.50
CA GLY A 109 0.20 -0.63 0.71
C GLY A 109 1.59 -0.74 1.32
N GLU A 110 1.75 -0.19 2.53
CA GLU A 110 3.04 -0.07 3.24
C GLU A 110 2.97 -0.61 4.68
N ALA A 111 1.90 -1.30 5.05
CA ALA A 111 1.70 -1.81 6.41
C ALA A 111 1.72 -3.33 6.47
N ALA A 112 2.09 -3.84 7.64
CA ALA A 112 1.82 -5.22 8.01
C ALA A 112 0.31 -5.50 7.99
N GLY A 113 -0.08 -6.69 7.58
CA GLY A 113 -1.48 -7.08 7.56
C GLY A 113 -1.78 -8.26 6.65
N GLY A 114 -3.02 -8.67 6.64
CA GLY A 114 -3.52 -9.76 5.80
C GLY A 114 -4.19 -9.25 4.52
N LEU A 115 -3.92 -9.93 3.42
CA LEU A 115 -4.53 -9.66 2.12
C LEU A 115 -5.10 -10.94 1.52
N ILE A 116 -6.21 -10.80 0.80
CA ILE A 116 -6.80 -11.84 -0.03
C ILE A 116 -6.61 -11.42 -1.48
N LEU A 117 -5.84 -12.20 -2.24
CA LEU A 117 -5.64 -11.99 -3.68
C LEU A 117 -6.66 -12.83 -4.44
N LYS A 118 -7.87 -12.28 -4.64
CA LYS A 118 -8.99 -12.99 -5.24
C LYS A 118 -8.78 -13.29 -6.73
N LYS A 119 -8.09 -12.38 -7.42
CA LYS A 119 -7.85 -12.53 -8.85
C LYS A 119 -6.56 -11.85 -9.27
N LEU A 120 -5.79 -12.58 -10.06
CA LEU A 120 -4.62 -12.03 -10.76
C LEU A 120 -4.51 -12.77 -12.11
N THR A 121 -5.19 -12.23 -13.13
CA THR A 121 -5.40 -12.94 -14.39
C THR A 121 -5.17 -12.00 -15.57
N PHE A 122 -4.46 -12.47 -16.58
CA PHE A 122 -4.28 -11.73 -17.83
C PHE A 122 -5.54 -11.79 -18.73
N GLU A 123 -5.66 -10.85 -19.67
CA GLU A 123 -6.79 -10.74 -20.60
C GLU A 123 -7.02 -12.03 -21.41
N ASN A 124 -5.96 -12.80 -21.67
CA ASN A 124 -6.03 -14.10 -22.34
C ASN A 124 -6.54 -15.26 -21.46
N GLY A 125 -6.96 -14.97 -20.22
CA GLY A 125 -7.48 -15.95 -19.26
C GLY A 125 -6.40 -16.73 -18.50
N LYS A 126 -5.11 -16.46 -18.73
CA LYS A 126 -4.03 -17.09 -17.95
C LYS A 126 -3.90 -16.44 -16.58
N GLU A 127 -3.83 -17.26 -15.55
CA GLU A 127 -3.46 -16.79 -14.22
C GLU A 127 -2.01 -16.32 -14.21
N ALA A 128 -1.75 -15.23 -13.50
CA ALA A 128 -0.41 -14.73 -13.34
C ALA A 128 0.36 -15.58 -12.32
N VAL A 129 1.57 -15.94 -12.67
CA VAL A 129 2.52 -16.57 -11.76
C VAL A 129 3.34 -15.50 -11.07
N PHE A 130 3.41 -15.54 -9.75
CA PHE A 130 4.09 -14.54 -8.96
C PHE A 130 4.84 -15.14 -7.78
N THR A 131 5.78 -14.39 -7.25
CA THR A 131 6.39 -14.59 -5.94
C THR A 131 5.90 -13.51 -4.98
N SER A 132 5.90 -13.78 -3.68
CA SER A 132 5.51 -12.82 -2.65
C SER A 132 6.43 -12.92 -1.45
N ASN A 133 6.64 -11.80 -0.76
CA ASN A 133 7.29 -11.76 0.54
C ASN A 133 6.30 -11.97 1.70
N GLY A 134 5.02 -12.14 1.39
CA GLY A 134 3.98 -12.50 2.35
C GLY A 134 4.01 -13.98 2.71
N PHE A 135 3.64 -14.29 3.95
CA PHE A 135 3.43 -15.67 4.39
C PHE A 135 2.07 -16.18 3.86
N PRO A 136 2.03 -17.29 3.09
CA PRO A 136 0.78 -17.83 2.59
C PRO A 136 -0.04 -18.47 3.72
N MET A 137 -1.30 -18.06 3.86
CA MET A 137 -2.27 -18.56 4.85
C MET A 137 -3.40 -19.38 4.21
N GLY A 138 -3.18 -19.90 3.00
CA GLY A 138 -4.14 -20.62 2.20
C GLY A 138 -3.97 -20.32 0.71
N ALA A 139 -4.92 -20.71 -0.13
CA ALA A 139 -4.77 -20.62 -1.58
C ALA A 139 -4.65 -19.17 -2.11
N ASP A 140 -5.30 -18.23 -1.45
CA ASP A 140 -5.45 -16.83 -1.89
C ASP A 140 -5.13 -15.79 -0.81
N ARG A 141 -4.72 -16.24 0.39
CA ARG A 141 -4.49 -15.40 1.56
C ARG A 141 -3.02 -15.26 1.87
N TYR A 142 -2.59 -14.03 2.14
CA TYR A 142 -1.21 -13.69 2.45
C TYR A 142 -1.16 -12.79 3.66
N TYR A 143 -0.26 -13.08 4.59
CA TYR A 143 0.04 -12.22 5.73
C TYR A 143 1.42 -11.60 5.58
N PHE A 144 1.51 -10.29 5.73
CA PHE A 144 2.74 -9.52 5.67
C PHE A 144 3.09 -9.05 7.08
N GLY A 145 4.20 -9.56 7.63
CA GLY A 145 4.66 -9.21 8.98
C GLY A 145 5.43 -7.90 9.06
N GLY A 146 5.78 -7.31 7.93
CA GLY A 146 6.52 -6.06 7.81
C GLY A 146 5.82 -5.05 6.89
N GLY A 147 6.29 -3.81 6.92
CA GLY A 147 5.82 -2.78 6.00
C GLY A 147 6.60 -2.87 4.70
N ASP A 148 6.10 -3.44 3.70
CA ASP A 148 6.52 -3.50 2.30
C ASP A 148 5.99 -4.79 1.65
N PRO A 149 4.66 -4.98 1.63
CA PRO A 149 4.05 -6.14 1.00
C PRO A 149 4.26 -6.09 -0.52
N GLN A 150 4.70 -7.22 -1.09
CA GLN A 150 5.01 -7.29 -2.50
C GLN A 150 4.52 -8.59 -3.14
N PHE A 151 4.00 -8.47 -4.37
CA PHE A 151 3.80 -9.56 -5.31
C PHE A 151 4.60 -9.25 -6.58
N VAL A 152 5.50 -10.13 -6.98
CA VAL A 152 6.36 -9.93 -8.15
C VAL A 152 6.03 -10.94 -9.24
N LEU A 153 5.66 -10.45 -10.43
CA LEU A 153 5.39 -11.24 -11.62
C LEU A 153 6.61 -11.18 -12.54
N GLU A 154 7.35 -12.27 -12.64
CA GLU A 154 8.60 -12.33 -13.42
C GLU A 154 8.41 -12.85 -14.85
N ASN A 155 7.41 -13.67 -15.07
CA ASN A 155 7.16 -14.33 -16.35
C ASN A 155 5.84 -13.84 -16.97
N LEU A 156 5.89 -12.65 -17.57
CA LEU A 156 4.74 -12.10 -18.26
C LEU A 156 4.52 -12.85 -19.59
N PRO A 157 3.27 -13.16 -19.96
CA PRO A 157 3.00 -13.76 -21.26
C PRO A 157 3.32 -12.79 -22.40
N GLU A 158 3.76 -13.32 -23.52
CA GLU A 158 3.81 -12.54 -24.77
C GLU A 158 2.41 -11.97 -25.07
N ASN A 159 2.34 -10.67 -25.32
CA ASN A 159 1.05 -9.97 -25.48
C ASN A 159 0.14 -10.07 -24.25
N ALA A 160 0.68 -9.74 -23.07
CA ALA A 160 -0.05 -9.72 -21.80
C ALA A 160 -1.35 -8.91 -21.88
N GLY A 161 -1.38 -7.85 -22.69
CA GLY A 161 -2.55 -7.00 -22.92
C GLY A 161 -2.97 -6.26 -21.66
N LYS A 162 -3.87 -6.88 -20.90
CA LYS A 162 -4.33 -6.34 -19.62
C LYS A 162 -4.15 -7.36 -18.51
N LEU A 163 -3.96 -6.86 -17.29
CA LEU A 163 -3.94 -7.63 -16.06
C LEU A 163 -5.13 -7.22 -15.20
N HIS A 164 -5.96 -8.18 -14.83
CA HIS A 164 -7.05 -8.00 -13.88
C HIS A 164 -6.55 -8.36 -12.48
N ILE A 165 -6.70 -7.43 -11.55
CA ILE A 165 -6.22 -7.51 -10.17
C ILE A 165 -7.43 -7.31 -9.25
N GLU A 166 -7.74 -8.30 -8.40
CA GLU A 166 -8.75 -8.17 -7.35
C GLU A 166 -8.12 -8.53 -6.01
N ILE A 167 -8.05 -7.54 -5.12
CA ILE A 167 -7.44 -7.64 -3.78
C ILE A 167 -8.45 -7.19 -2.74
N GLU A 168 -8.48 -7.88 -1.61
CA GLU A 168 -9.24 -7.48 -0.43
C GLU A 168 -8.33 -7.50 0.81
N VAL A 169 -8.49 -6.51 1.68
CA VAL A 169 -7.79 -6.45 2.96
C VAL A 169 -8.53 -7.33 3.96
N MET A 170 -7.83 -8.25 4.61
CA MET A 170 -8.41 -9.10 5.67
C MET A 170 -8.79 -8.26 6.88
N LYS A 171 -9.92 -8.56 7.48
CA LYS A 171 -10.31 -7.96 8.76
C LYS A 171 -9.43 -8.51 9.88
N GLU A 172 -9.17 -7.68 10.89
CA GLU A 172 -8.31 -8.07 12.04
C GLU A 172 -8.76 -9.37 12.72
N THR A 173 -10.06 -9.66 12.76
CA THR A 173 -10.62 -10.90 13.30
C THR A 173 -10.26 -12.14 12.50
N GLU A 174 -9.99 -12.01 11.21
CA GLU A 174 -9.66 -13.13 10.32
C GLU A 174 -8.15 -13.45 10.34
N ALA A 175 -7.33 -12.50 10.77
CA ALA A 175 -5.89 -12.66 10.89
C ALA A 175 -5.45 -13.35 12.19
N GLN A 176 -6.33 -13.42 13.20
CA GLN A 176 -6.03 -14.04 14.51
C GLN A 176 -6.37 -15.54 14.59
N ASP A 177 -7.18 -16.04 13.68
CA ASP A 177 -7.67 -17.42 13.68
C ASP A 177 -6.85 -18.36 12.76
N ALA A 178 -5.73 -17.92 12.23
CA ALA A 178 -4.83 -18.66 11.35
C ALA A 178 -3.41 -18.77 11.93
#